data_72545bdc4e011204a4839d31c8fc8a94
#
_entry.id   72545bdc4e011204a4839d31c8fc8a94
#
_cell.length_a   1.000
_cell.length_b   1.000
_cell.length_c   1.000
_cell.angle_alpha   90.00
_cell.angle_beta   90.00
_cell.angle_gamma   90.00
#
_symmetry.space_group_name_H-M   'P 1'
#
loop_
_entity.id
_entity.type
_entity.pdbx_description
1 polymer ?
#
loop_
_entity_poly.entity_id
_entity_poly.type
_entity_poly.pdbx_seq_one_letter_code
_entity_poly.pdbx_strand_id
1 'polypeptide(L)'
;MTHPCHSERSEESLASRASGLASRRGEQGFLAALGMTMVLATTALSQQPPCDVFCHSRLARDAEAARDYAQFETHVRAVTALAPSHPGVVYQMARAFVLRGAPDSAVTWLSRLGRMGDTRDPNADSVFRPLRSRPGYADARNRLLANRLPMLAGTRAFELDDPDFVPEAIAYDSTRRRFLAGSLSKRLMAAVAPNGATSAFIPHEPEMLRVVGIHIDAPRGRLWFATWAPDTTARADSTEPPSITRLFLADLATGRITRSWVPDGGRRGHLLNDFVVMTDGSLFVTDTERGWIYRLRSPTDTLELFLEPPPVRFSTANGITTTPDGRTLYVAFLEGLARVDVATREIALLPAPDSVSTATVDGLYWYRGSLIAVQATPERVVRYELSADGRSVVSGAVIERGYPVVQQPTTGVLVGSRFYYIANSQYGRLDDRGGPLAPQPGTPVRTAVRVIELR
;
A
#
# COMPACT_ATOMS: atom_id res chain seq x y z
N MET A 1 26.06 -5.23 12.51
CA MET A 1 24.83 -4.80 13.19
C MET A 1 23.82 -4.54 12.09
N THR A 2 22.92 -5.46 11.86
CA THR A 2 21.92 -5.43 10.79
C THR A 2 20.64 -4.87 11.38
N HIS A 3 20.29 -3.64 10.99
CA HIS A 3 18.98 -3.07 11.29
C HIS A 3 17.89 -3.76 10.46
N PRO A 4 16.70 -4.03 11.03
CA PRO A 4 15.56 -4.52 10.26
C PRO A 4 15.12 -3.48 9.25
N CYS A 5 14.64 -3.95 8.09
CA CYS A 5 14.15 -3.13 7.00
C CYS A 5 12.91 -2.33 7.45
N HIS A 6 12.91 -1.03 7.24
CA HIS A 6 11.85 -0.12 7.71
C HIS A 6 10.45 -0.41 7.14
N SER A 7 10.33 -1.19 6.06
CA SER A 7 9.04 -1.64 5.54
C SER A 7 8.29 -2.55 6.51
N GLU A 8 9.02 -3.31 7.34
CA GLU A 8 8.40 -4.15 8.38
C GLU A 8 7.82 -3.30 9.52
N ARG A 9 8.37 -2.09 9.78
CA ARG A 9 7.83 -1.21 10.81
C ARG A 9 6.49 -0.57 10.45
N SER A 10 6.22 -0.30 9.18
CA SER A 10 4.89 0.21 8.77
C SER A 10 3.84 -0.90 8.87
N GLU A 11 4.19 -2.14 8.52
CA GLU A 11 3.32 -3.30 8.70
C GLU A 11 3.16 -3.68 10.19
N GLU A 12 4.25 -3.61 10.98
CA GLU A 12 4.20 -3.84 12.43
C GLU A 12 3.43 -2.74 13.18
N SER A 13 3.50 -1.48 12.77
CA SER A 13 2.79 -0.40 13.44
C SER A 13 1.27 -0.50 13.26
N LEU A 14 0.81 -0.98 12.12
CA LEU A 14 -0.61 -1.26 11.88
C LEU A 14 -1.10 -2.51 12.64
N ALA A 15 -0.26 -3.54 12.76
CA ALA A 15 -0.61 -4.79 13.41
C ALA A 15 -0.49 -4.74 14.95
N SER A 16 0.46 -4.00 15.53
CA SER A 16 0.65 -3.91 16.98
C SER A 16 -0.43 -3.08 17.68
N ARG A 17 -1.13 -2.20 16.95
CA ARG A 17 -2.19 -1.34 17.53
C ARG A 17 -3.56 -2.06 17.66
N ALA A 18 -3.76 -3.19 16.98
CA ALA A 18 -4.98 -3.99 17.09
C ALA A 18 -5.02 -4.94 18.29
N SER A 19 -3.91 -5.13 19.02
CA SER A 19 -3.79 -6.13 20.10
C SER A 19 -4.09 -5.63 21.52
N GLY A 20 -4.54 -4.37 21.69
CA GLY A 20 -4.74 -3.74 23.01
C GLY A 20 -6.09 -3.96 23.70
N LEU A 21 -7.04 -4.70 23.14
CA LEU A 21 -8.42 -4.72 23.60
C LEU A 21 -9.02 -6.13 23.77
N ALA A 22 -8.40 -6.94 24.61
CA ALA A 22 -9.10 -8.14 25.12
C ALA A 22 -8.55 -8.58 26.46
N SER A 23 -8.93 -7.90 27.55
CA SER A 23 -9.09 -8.56 28.86
C SER A 23 -9.64 -7.55 29.89
N ARG A 24 -10.89 -7.71 30.28
CA ARG A 24 -11.45 -7.55 31.63
C ARG A 24 -12.98 -7.50 31.58
N ARG A 25 -13.64 -8.60 31.86
CA ARG A 25 -14.97 -8.60 32.46
C ARG A 25 -14.91 -9.49 33.70
N GLY A 26 -15.05 -8.81 34.84
CA GLY A 26 -15.21 -9.42 36.14
C GLY A 26 -16.65 -9.87 36.35
N GLU A 27 -16.76 -10.96 37.06
CA GLU A 27 -18.00 -11.57 37.54
C GLU A 27 -18.73 -10.68 38.55
N GLN A 28 -20.06 -10.65 38.48
CA GLN A 28 -20.92 -10.65 39.68
C GLN A 28 -22.26 -11.31 39.35
N GLY A 29 -22.58 -12.33 40.11
CA GLY A 29 -23.80 -13.11 40.02
C GLY A 29 -24.99 -12.46 40.70
N PHE A 30 -26.22 -12.89 40.30
CA PHE A 30 -27.38 -12.94 41.18
C PHE A 30 -28.34 -14.06 40.72
N LEU A 31 -28.77 -14.89 41.68
CA LEU A 31 -29.76 -15.94 41.57
C LEU A 31 -31.19 -15.35 41.60
N ALA A 32 -32.11 -15.86 40.83
CA ALA A 32 -33.38 -16.44 41.31
C ALA A 32 -34.43 -16.76 40.21
N ALA A 33 -34.93 -17.97 40.26
CA ALA A 33 -36.33 -18.45 40.13
C ALA A 33 -36.99 -18.60 38.73
N LEU A 34 -37.16 -19.87 38.40
CA LEU A 34 -38.26 -20.64 37.75
C LEU A 34 -39.37 -19.88 36.99
N GLY A 35 -39.46 -20.22 35.71
CA GLY A 35 -40.65 -20.04 34.88
C GLY A 35 -40.46 -20.80 33.57
N MET A 36 -41.01 -22.04 33.49
CA MET A 36 -40.90 -22.93 32.33
C MET A 36 -41.79 -22.41 31.19
N THR A 37 -41.18 -21.85 30.18
CA THR A 37 -41.78 -21.66 28.86
C THR A 37 -40.75 -22.09 27.82
N MET A 38 -41.01 -23.22 27.14
CA MET A 38 -40.22 -23.70 26.02
C MET A 38 -40.33 -22.67 24.87
N VAL A 39 -39.41 -21.75 24.81
CA VAL A 39 -39.12 -20.99 23.61
C VAL A 39 -37.96 -21.69 22.95
N LEU A 40 -38.18 -22.25 21.77
CA LEU A 40 -37.12 -22.66 20.85
C LEU A 40 -36.24 -21.42 20.55
N ALA A 41 -35.24 -21.19 21.39
CA ALA A 41 -34.18 -20.25 21.12
C ALA A 41 -33.33 -20.90 20.04
N THR A 42 -33.58 -20.53 18.79
CA THR A 42 -32.55 -20.60 17.74
C THR A 42 -31.40 -19.74 18.23
N THR A 43 -30.39 -20.37 18.82
CA THR A 43 -29.10 -19.75 19.09
C THR A 43 -28.57 -19.35 17.72
N ALA A 44 -28.76 -18.08 17.37
CA ALA A 44 -27.93 -17.46 16.37
C ALA A 44 -26.49 -17.56 16.92
N LEU A 45 -25.77 -18.56 16.46
CA LEU A 45 -24.35 -18.62 16.59
C LEU A 45 -23.87 -17.28 15.99
N SER A 46 -23.41 -16.38 16.81
CA SER A 46 -22.68 -15.20 16.35
C SER A 46 -21.47 -15.76 15.61
N GLN A 47 -21.57 -15.85 14.29
CA GLN A 47 -20.42 -16.19 13.46
C GLN A 47 -19.41 -15.10 13.71
N GLN A 48 -18.33 -15.43 14.40
CA GLN A 48 -17.18 -14.55 14.44
C GLN A 48 -16.85 -14.16 13.00
N PRO A 49 -16.57 -12.88 12.73
CA PRO A 49 -16.19 -12.49 11.38
C PRO A 49 -15.03 -13.38 10.92
N PRO A 50 -15.05 -13.84 9.68
CA PRO A 50 -14.02 -14.72 9.17
C PRO A 50 -12.65 -14.00 9.29
N CYS A 51 -11.65 -14.76 9.74
CA CYS A 51 -10.31 -14.27 10.01
C CYS A 51 -9.63 -13.82 8.69
N ASP A 52 -9.25 -12.57 8.62
CA ASP A 52 -8.56 -11.96 7.47
C ASP A 52 -7.05 -12.19 7.53
N VAL A 53 -6.32 -11.54 6.60
CA VAL A 53 -4.86 -11.57 6.55
C VAL A 53 -4.21 -11.12 7.86
N PHE A 54 -4.70 -10.05 8.49
CA PHE A 54 -4.15 -9.53 9.74
C PHE A 54 -4.41 -10.46 10.93
N CYS A 55 -5.61 -10.98 11.01
CA CYS A 55 -6.02 -11.96 12.03
C CYS A 55 -5.14 -13.22 11.94
N HIS A 56 -5.02 -13.84 10.76
CA HIS A 56 -4.18 -15.02 10.59
C HIS A 56 -2.69 -14.72 10.80
N SER A 57 -2.20 -13.54 10.37
CA SER A 57 -0.81 -13.14 10.60
C SER A 57 -0.50 -12.97 12.08
N ARG A 58 -1.42 -12.41 12.87
CA ARG A 58 -1.30 -12.33 14.33
C ARG A 58 -1.26 -13.69 14.97
N LEU A 59 -2.22 -14.57 14.63
CA LEU A 59 -2.27 -15.94 15.15
C LEU A 59 -1.03 -16.75 14.77
N ALA A 60 -0.46 -16.52 13.58
CA ALA A 60 0.82 -17.12 13.19
C ALA A 60 1.96 -16.66 14.11
N ARG A 61 2.08 -15.37 14.37
CA ARG A 61 3.12 -14.85 15.29
C ARG A 61 2.96 -15.43 16.71
N ASP A 62 1.73 -15.48 17.22
CA ASP A 62 1.44 -16.02 18.55
C ASP A 62 1.84 -17.50 18.63
N ALA A 63 1.49 -18.29 17.61
CA ALA A 63 1.86 -19.70 17.52
C ALA A 63 3.38 -19.91 17.40
N GLU A 64 4.08 -19.08 16.61
CA GLU A 64 5.55 -19.11 16.52
C GLU A 64 6.21 -18.80 17.86
N ALA A 65 5.74 -17.77 18.57
CA ALA A 65 6.23 -17.41 19.90
C ALA A 65 6.00 -18.55 20.93
N ALA A 66 4.87 -19.24 20.84
CA ALA A 66 4.56 -20.41 21.64
C ALA A 66 5.30 -21.69 21.19
N ARG A 67 6.06 -21.64 20.08
CA ARG A 67 6.70 -22.79 19.43
C ARG A 67 5.73 -23.87 18.97
N ASP A 68 4.46 -23.51 18.78
CA ASP A 68 3.47 -24.36 18.13
C ASP A 68 3.58 -24.23 16.61
N TYR A 69 4.57 -24.89 16.07
CA TYR A 69 4.87 -24.80 14.63
C TYR A 69 3.80 -25.44 13.73
N ALA A 70 2.93 -26.28 14.30
CA ALA A 70 1.77 -26.81 13.57
C ALA A 70 0.72 -25.73 13.32
N GLN A 71 0.37 -24.96 14.37
CA GLN A 71 -0.54 -23.84 14.26
C GLN A 71 0.09 -22.71 13.45
N PHE A 72 1.39 -22.43 13.63
CA PHE A 72 2.11 -21.47 12.80
C PHE A 72 1.95 -21.78 11.30
N GLU A 73 2.26 -23.03 10.87
CA GLU A 73 2.07 -23.45 9.48
C GLU A 73 0.60 -23.30 9.04
N THR A 74 -0.35 -23.69 9.87
CA THR A 74 -1.80 -23.60 9.57
C THR A 74 -2.18 -22.17 9.23
N HIS A 75 -1.79 -21.21 10.05
CA HIS A 75 -2.14 -19.80 9.86
C HIS A 75 -1.35 -19.18 8.68
N VAL A 76 -0.07 -19.50 8.50
CA VAL A 76 0.70 -19.04 7.34
C VAL A 76 0.11 -19.57 6.03
N ARG A 77 -0.38 -20.82 5.97
CA ARG A 77 -1.10 -21.35 4.81
C ARG A 77 -2.39 -20.57 4.52
N ALA A 78 -3.14 -20.21 5.57
CA ALA A 78 -4.35 -19.40 5.41
C ALA A 78 -4.00 -18.02 4.82
N VAL A 79 -2.97 -17.33 5.35
CA VAL A 79 -2.49 -16.06 4.77
C VAL A 79 -2.02 -16.26 3.32
N THR A 80 -1.36 -17.37 3.01
CA THR A 80 -0.89 -17.68 1.65
C THR A 80 -2.07 -17.84 0.67
N ALA A 81 -3.19 -18.42 1.12
CA ALA A 81 -4.39 -18.55 0.30
C ALA A 81 -5.08 -17.20 0.03
N LEU A 82 -4.97 -16.27 0.98
CA LEU A 82 -5.52 -14.91 0.85
C LEU A 82 -4.61 -14.00 0.00
N ALA A 83 -3.29 -14.06 0.21
CA ALA A 83 -2.28 -13.19 -0.40
C ALA A 83 -1.16 -14.00 -1.08
N PRO A 84 -1.46 -14.77 -2.14
CA PRO A 84 -0.51 -15.73 -2.73
C PRO A 84 0.68 -15.05 -3.41
N SER A 85 0.55 -13.82 -3.85
CA SER A 85 1.61 -13.05 -4.53
C SER A 85 2.41 -12.13 -3.59
N HIS A 86 2.16 -12.18 -2.28
CA HIS A 86 2.83 -11.32 -1.30
C HIS A 86 4.20 -11.92 -0.88
N PRO A 87 5.34 -11.25 -1.13
CA PRO A 87 6.67 -11.79 -0.85
C PRO A 87 6.89 -12.15 0.62
N GLY A 88 6.37 -11.33 1.55
CA GLY A 88 6.45 -11.60 2.99
C GLY A 88 5.78 -12.91 3.37
N VAL A 89 4.64 -13.22 2.77
CA VAL A 89 3.89 -14.47 3.02
C VAL A 89 4.67 -15.68 2.48
N VAL A 90 5.26 -15.56 1.28
CA VAL A 90 6.12 -16.60 0.69
C VAL A 90 7.34 -16.88 1.58
N TYR A 91 7.93 -15.83 2.17
CA TYR A 91 9.01 -15.96 3.14
C TYR A 91 8.57 -16.71 4.40
N GLN A 92 7.42 -16.38 4.96
CA GLN A 92 6.91 -17.06 6.15
C GLN A 92 6.56 -18.54 5.86
N MET A 93 6.11 -18.87 4.65
CA MET A 93 5.93 -20.27 4.25
C MET A 93 7.27 -21.04 4.24
N ALA A 94 8.35 -20.43 3.73
CA ALA A 94 9.67 -21.06 3.80
C ALA A 94 10.10 -21.31 5.26
N ARG A 95 9.87 -20.36 6.17
CA ARG A 95 10.11 -20.51 7.62
C ARG A 95 9.30 -21.65 8.21
N ALA A 96 8.00 -21.71 7.91
CA ALA A 96 7.10 -22.76 8.41
C ALA A 96 7.59 -24.14 8.01
N PHE A 97 8.01 -24.33 6.79
CA PHE A 97 8.55 -25.62 6.34
C PHE A 97 9.85 -26.02 7.06
N VAL A 98 10.76 -25.08 7.34
CA VAL A 98 11.96 -25.39 8.16
C VAL A 98 11.56 -25.83 9.56
N LEU A 99 10.69 -25.07 10.22
CA LEU A 99 10.24 -25.32 11.59
C LEU A 99 9.45 -26.63 11.72
N ARG A 100 8.84 -27.10 10.65
CA ARG A 100 8.13 -28.38 10.55
C ARG A 100 9.00 -29.54 10.08
N GLY A 101 10.31 -29.31 9.85
CA GLY A 101 11.22 -30.38 9.45
C GLY A 101 11.12 -30.77 7.96
N ALA A 102 10.63 -29.89 7.09
CA ALA A 102 10.50 -30.12 5.64
C ALA A 102 11.46 -29.18 4.84
N PRO A 103 12.80 -29.39 4.95
CA PRO A 103 13.79 -28.45 4.44
C PRO A 103 13.76 -28.29 2.90
N ASP A 104 13.45 -29.34 2.14
CA ASP A 104 13.43 -29.27 0.68
C ASP A 104 12.26 -28.43 0.17
N SER A 105 11.11 -28.50 0.86
CA SER A 105 9.98 -27.58 0.61
C SER A 105 10.38 -26.14 0.92
N ALA A 106 11.10 -25.88 2.01
CA ALA A 106 11.58 -24.55 2.35
C ALA A 106 12.50 -23.96 1.27
N VAL A 107 13.42 -24.76 0.70
CA VAL A 107 14.27 -24.34 -0.43
C VAL A 107 13.44 -23.99 -1.66
N THR A 108 12.40 -24.77 -1.94
CA THR A 108 11.46 -24.48 -3.06
C THR A 108 10.78 -23.12 -2.87
N TRP A 109 10.32 -22.81 -1.66
CA TRP A 109 9.68 -21.52 -1.36
C TRP A 109 10.67 -20.35 -1.38
N LEU A 110 11.92 -20.54 -0.91
CA LEU A 110 12.98 -19.53 -1.07
C LEU A 110 13.32 -19.29 -2.55
N SER A 111 13.32 -20.33 -3.36
CA SER A 111 13.53 -20.22 -4.80
C SER A 111 12.40 -19.46 -5.49
N ARG A 112 11.13 -19.69 -5.07
CA ARG A 112 9.97 -18.90 -5.49
C ARG A 112 10.14 -17.44 -5.12
N LEU A 113 10.48 -17.17 -3.86
CA LEU A 113 10.72 -15.82 -3.35
C LEU A 113 11.77 -15.06 -4.18
N GLY A 114 12.87 -15.75 -4.52
CA GLY A 114 13.92 -15.17 -5.38
C GLY A 114 13.42 -14.84 -6.80
N ARG A 115 12.56 -15.68 -7.37
CA ARG A 115 11.93 -15.38 -8.68
C ARG A 115 10.96 -14.20 -8.62
N MET A 116 10.29 -13.98 -7.49
CA MET A 116 9.42 -12.83 -7.27
C MET A 116 10.20 -11.50 -7.13
N GLY A 117 11.53 -11.56 -7.09
CA GLY A 117 12.39 -10.39 -7.02
C GLY A 117 12.65 -9.88 -5.60
N ASP A 118 12.34 -10.67 -4.58
CA ASP A 118 12.66 -10.33 -3.18
C ASP A 118 14.18 -10.25 -2.96
N THR A 119 14.58 -9.44 -1.99
CA THR A 119 16.00 -9.09 -1.74
C THR A 119 16.54 -9.59 -0.41
N ARG A 120 15.74 -10.28 0.40
CA ARG A 120 16.14 -10.76 1.73
C ARG A 120 17.26 -11.80 1.63
N ASP A 121 18.27 -11.69 2.51
CA ASP A 121 19.28 -12.74 2.65
C ASP A 121 18.80 -13.75 3.70
N PRO A 122 18.47 -15.00 3.31
CA PRO A 122 18.03 -15.99 4.28
C PRO A 122 19.09 -16.36 5.31
N ASN A 123 20.36 -16.04 5.09
CA ASN A 123 21.41 -16.22 6.08
C ASN A 123 21.31 -15.27 7.27
N ALA A 124 20.57 -14.16 7.13
CA ALA A 124 20.32 -13.24 8.24
C ALA A 124 19.30 -13.80 9.25
N ASP A 125 18.50 -14.80 8.85
CA ASP A 125 17.51 -15.46 9.69
C ASP A 125 18.05 -16.82 10.16
N SER A 126 18.18 -17.00 11.49
CA SER A 126 18.71 -18.23 12.10
C SER A 126 17.87 -19.47 11.81
N VAL A 127 16.59 -19.31 11.51
CA VAL A 127 15.68 -20.41 11.14
C VAL A 127 16.19 -21.15 9.92
N PHE A 128 16.80 -20.48 8.95
CA PHE A 128 17.32 -21.12 7.74
C PHE A 128 18.71 -21.74 7.88
N ARG A 129 19.33 -21.69 9.07
CA ARG A 129 20.65 -22.31 9.29
C ARG A 129 20.71 -23.79 8.83
N PRO A 130 19.69 -24.63 9.09
CA PRO A 130 19.71 -26.03 8.66
C PRO A 130 19.70 -26.23 7.13
N LEU A 131 19.33 -25.20 6.35
CA LEU A 131 19.26 -25.28 4.90
C LEU A 131 20.61 -25.08 4.21
N ARG A 132 21.62 -24.55 4.89
CA ARG A 132 22.88 -24.09 4.27
C ARG A 132 23.62 -25.19 3.50
N SER A 133 23.47 -26.46 3.91
CA SER A 133 24.03 -27.62 3.24
C SER A 133 23.05 -28.34 2.28
N ARG A 134 21.83 -27.82 2.13
CA ARG A 134 20.85 -28.48 1.26
C ARG A 134 21.04 -28.12 -0.20
N PRO A 135 20.81 -29.08 -1.11
CA PRO A 135 20.83 -28.82 -2.56
C PRO A 135 19.87 -27.67 -2.92
N GLY A 136 20.32 -26.78 -3.82
CA GLY A 136 19.51 -25.64 -4.29
C GLY A 136 19.42 -24.43 -3.34
N TYR A 137 19.84 -24.56 -2.07
CA TYR A 137 19.79 -23.41 -1.14
C TYR A 137 20.72 -22.27 -1.58
N ALA A 138 21.94 -22.61 -2.00
CA ALA A 138 22.90 -21.62 -2.48
C ALA A 138 22.35 -20.86 -3.71
N ASP A 139 21.70 -21.56 -4.64
CA ASP A 139 21.10 -20.95 -5.83
C ASP A 139 19.93 -20.04 -5.48
N ALA A 140 19.05 -20.47 -4.57
CA ALA A 140 17.93 -19.65 -4.09
C ALA A 140 18.44 -18.37 -3.42
N ARG A 141 19.44 -18.50 -2.52
CA ARG A 141 20.07 -17.35 -1.87
C ARG A 141 20.77 -16.42 -2.85
N ASN A 142 21.54 -16.97 -3.78
CA ASN A 142 22.26 -16.17 -4.79
C ASN A 142 21.28 -15.36 -5.65
N ARG A 143 20.14 -15.93 -6.00
CA ARG A 143 19.08 -15.20 -6.73
C ARG A 143 18.50 -14.04 -5.89
N LEU A 144 18.22 -14.26 -4.61
CA LEU A 144 17.76 -13.23 -3.70
C LEU A 144 18.77 -12.08 -3.58
N LEU A 145 20.06 -12.41 -3.46
CA LEU A 145 21.13 -11.41 -3.40
C LEU A 145 21.33 -10.68 -4.75
N ALA A 146 21.19 -11.38 -5.87
CA ALA A 146 21.26 -10.76 -7.21
C ALA A 146 20.14 -9.75 -7.43
N ASN A 147 18.99 -9.92 -6.79
CA ASN A 147 17.91 -8.95 -6.86
C ASN A 147 18.23 -7.59 -6.20
N ARG A 148 19.28 -7.53 -5.35
CA ARG A 148 19.78 -6.27 -4.77
C ARG A 148 20.58 -5.42 -5.76
N LEU A 149 21.06 -6.03 -6.83
CA LEU A 149 21.85 -5.29 -7.81
C LEU A 149 20.99 -4.25 -8.51
N PRO A 150 21.46 -3.00 -8.62
CA PRO A 150 20.74 -1.95 -9.29
C PRO A 150 20.40 -2.31 -10.75
N MET A 151 19.19 -1.98 -11.15
CA MET A 151 18.73 -2.00 -12.54
C MET A 151 18.08 -0.64 -12.78
N LEU A 152 18.74 0.24 -13.53
CA LEU A 152 18.31 1.62 -13.73
C LEU A 152 18.09 1.85 -15.22
N ALA A 153 16.82 1.83 -15.66
CA ALA A 153 16.44 2.10 -17.05
C ALA A 153 16.21 3.59 -17.30
N GLY A 154 15.89 4.34 -16.24
CA GLY A 154 15.63 5.76 -16.31
C GLY A 154 16.82 6.62 -15.86
N THR A 155 16.61 7.92 -15.90
CA THR A 155 17.54 8.93 -15.41
C THR A 155 16.91 9.78 -14.32
N ARG A 156 17.72 10.53 -13.58
CA ARG A 156 17.21 11.53 -12.65
C ARG A 156 16.63 12.70 -13.46
N ALA A 157 15.36 13.00 -13.27
CA ALA A 157 14.71 14.15 -13.85
C ALA A 157 15.09 15.43 -13.11
N PHE A 158 14.97 15.40 -11.77
CA PHE A 158 15.41 16.47 -10.87
C PHE A 158 15.51 15.94 -9.43
N GLU A 159 16.07 16.74 -8.54
CA GLU A 159 16.02 16.55 -7.08
C GLU A 159 15.29 17.75 -6.46
N LEU A 160 14.46 17.48 -5.45
CA LEU A 160 13.85 18.56 -4.68
C LEU A 160 14.94 19.27 -3.87
N ASP A 161 14.92 20.60 -3.90
CA ASP A 161 15.93 21.42 -3.22
C ASP A 161 15.81 21.41 -1.68
N ASP A 162 14.62 21.09 -1.18
CA ASP A 162 14.31 21.01 0.24
C ASP A 162 14.45 19.56 0.75
N PRO A 163 15.46 19.24 1.58
CA PRO A 163 15.70 17.89 2.06
C PRO A 163 14.62 17.39 3.05
N ASP A 164 13.84 18.31 3.62
CA ASP A 164 12.79 17.99 4.59
C ASP A 164 11.38 18.01 3.97
N PHE A 165 11.28 18.08 2.66
CA PHE A 165 9.99 18.13 1.97
C PHE A 165 9.20 16.80 2.11
N VAL A 166 9.86 15.66 2.11
CA VAL A 166 9.29 14.32 2.21
C VAL A 166 8.02 14.17 1.37
N PRO A 167 8.15 14.04 0.03
CA PRO A 167 6.98 13.94 -0.86
C PRO A 167 6.36 12.54 -0.81
N GLU A 168 5.04 12.48 -0.98
CA GLU A 168 4.29 11.24 -1.20
C GLU A 168 3.70 11.17 -2.61
N ALA A 169 3.21 12.29 -3.11
CA ALA A 169 2.53 12.35 -4.40
C ALA A 169 3.13 13.41 -5.32
N ILE A 170 3.08 13.12 -6.62
CA ILE A 170 3.52 14.01 -7.69
C ILE A 170 2.52 13.99 -8.85
N ALA A 171 2.25 15.16 -9.44
CA ALA A 171 1.42 15.30 -10.63
C ALA A 171 2.06 16.29 -11.62
N TYR A 172 1.65 16.26 -12.89
CA TYR A 172 2.18 17.15 -13.92
C TYR A 172 1.09 18.02 -14.53
N ASP A 173 1.23 19.34 -14.37
CA ASP A 173 0.41 20.36 -15.04
C ASP A 173 0.95 20.58 -16.46
N SER A 174 0.32 19.90 -17.43
CA SER A 174 0.73 20.01 -18.84
C SER A 174 0.49 21.42 -19.43
N THR A 175 -0.48 22.16 -18.90
CA THR A 175 -0.81 23.52 -19.35
C THR A 175 0.30 24.50 -18.98
N ARG A 176 0.87 24.37 -17.77
CA ARG A 176 1.95 25.26 -17.29
C ARG A 176 3.32 24.59 -17.32
N ARG A 177 3.39 23.34 -17.78
CA ARG A 177 4.62 22.56 -17.91
C ARG A 177 5.45 22.51 -16.62
N ARG A 178 4.76 22.25 -15.49
CA ARG A 178 5.36 22.16 -14.16
C ARG A 178 4.89 20.91 -13.42
N PHE A 179 5.68 20.45 -12.48
CA PHE A 179 5.24 19.45 -11.54
C PHE A 179 4.62 20.10 -10.30
N LEU A 180 3.66 19.39 -9.68
CA LEU A 180 3.14 19.68 -8.35
C LEU A 180 3.49 18.49 -7.47
N ALA A 181 4.01 18.76 -6.28
CA ALA A 181 4.37 17.74 -5.30
C ALA A 181 3.73 18.02 -3.95
N GLY A 182 3.20 17.00 -3.30
CA GLY A 182 2.61 17.08 -1.97
C GLY A 182 3.60 16.67 -0.90
N SER A 183 3.69 17.43 0.19
CA SER A 183 4.58 17.17 1.32
C SER A 183 3.85 16.52 2.48
N LEU A 184 4.40 15.42 2.98
CA LEU A 184 3.96 14.80 4.24
C LEU A 184 4.39 15.62 5.46
N SER A 185 5.64 16.09 5.48
CA SER A 185 6.22 16.80 6.62
C SER A 185 5.70 18.24 6.74
N LYS A 186 5.61 18.95 5.62
CA LYS A 186 5.27 20.39 5.60
C LYS A 186 3.78 20.67 5.42
N ARG A 187 2.98 19.67 5.11
CA ARG A 187 1.52 19.80 4.93
C ARG A 187 1.15 20.89 3.94
N LEU A 188 1.85 20.91 2.81
CA LEU A 188 1.63 21.88 1.72
C LEU A 188 1.78 21.19 0.38
N MET A 189 1.34 21.86 -0.68
CA MET A 189 1.65 21.47 -2.05
C MET A 189 2.59 22.50 -2.67
N ALA A 190 3.68 22.03 -3.28
CA ALA A 190 4.64 22.86 -3.97
C ALA A 190 4.53 22.73 -5.49
N ALA A 191 4.77 23.83 -6.20
CA ALA A 191 5.17 23.80 -7.58
C ALA A 191 6.66 23.53 -7.66
N VAL A 192 7.07 22.65 -8.56
CA VAL A 192 8.45 22.22 -8.73
C VAL A 192 8.95 22.68 -10.09
N ALA A 193 10.00 23.47 -10.09
CA ALA A 193 10.69 23.92 -11.29
C ALA A 193 11.53 22.80 -11.92
N PRO A 194 11.94 22.91 -13.21
CA PRO A 194 12.73 21.87 -13.88
C PRO A 194 14.08 21.55 -13.20
N ASN A 195 14.63 22.48 -12.44
CA ASN A 195 15.86 22.27 -11.66
C ASN A 195 15.62 21.69 -10.26
N GLY A 196 14.37 21.37 -9.90
CA GLY A 196 13.98 20.82 -8.61
C GLY A 196 13.67 21.87 -7.52
N ALA A 197 13.82 23.17 -7.82
CA ALA A 197 13.47 24.21 -6.87
C ALA A 197 11.97 24.19 -6.56
N THR A 198 11.62 24.22 -5.27
CA THR A 198 10.26 24.15 -4.78
C THR A 198 9.76 25.54 -4.38
N SER A 199 8.50 25.83 -4.69
CA SER A 199 7.79 27.01 -4.21
C SER A 199 6.38 26.65 -3.76
N ALA A 200 5.91 27.22 -2.66
CA ALA A 200 4.56 26.94 -2.17
C ALA A 200 3.52 27.33 -3.24
N PHE A 201 2.72 26.35 -3.66
CA PHE A 201 1.59 26.55 -4.57
C PHE A 201 0.27 26.58 -3.83
N ILE A 202 0.06 25.61 -2.94
CA ILE A 202 -0.98 25.68 -1.90
C ILE A 202 -0.21 25.65 -0.57
N PRO A 203 -0.15 26.78 0.14
CA PRO A 203 0.51 26.87 1.43
C PRO A 203 -0.22 26.02 2.46
N HIS A 204 0.40 25.81 3.62
CA HIS A 204 -0.25 25.12 4.72
C HIS A 204 -1.50 25.89 5.19
N GLU A 205 -2.66 25.21 5.12
CA GLU A 205 -3.93 25.67 5.65
C GLU A 205 -4.29 24.87 6.93
N PRO A 206 -5.05 25.45 7.88
CA PRO A 206 -5.35 24.78 9.15
C PRO A 206 -5.99 23.38 9.02
N GLU A 207 -6.78 23.16 7.96
CA GLU A 207 -7.42 21.88 7.70
C GLU A 207 -6.61 20.97 6.77
N MET A 208 -5.49 21.45 6.25
CA MET A 208 -4.62 20.70 5.36
C MET A 208 -3.68 19.81 6.18
N LEU A 209 -3.82 18.51 5.99
CA LEU A 209 -3.00 17.49 6.63
C LEU A 209 -1.82 17.12 5.70
N ARG A 210 -1.18 15.98 5.91
CA ARG A 210 -0.14 15.43 5.03
C ARG A 210 -0.74 15.12 3.66
N VAL A 211 -0.18 15.64 2.59
CA VAL A 211 -0.69 15.40 1.23
C VAL A 211 -0.22 14.03 0.76
N VAL A 212 -1.17 13.12 0.51
CA VAL A 212 -0.89 11.71 0.16
C VAL A 212 -1.24 11.37 -1.30
N GLY A 213 -2.22 12.02 -1.90
CA GLY A 213 -2.62 11.81 -3.29
C GLY A 213 -2.81 13.14 -4.03
N ILE A 214 -2.42 13.19 -5.32
CA ILE A 214 -2.62 14.36 -6.19
C ILE A 214 -3.03 13.90 -7.58
N HIS A 215 -4.08 14.53 -8.14
CA HIS A 215 -4.46 14.32 -9.54
C HIS A 215 -4.88 15.64 -10.20
N ILE A 216 -4.45 15.84 -11.45
CA ILE A 216 -4.78 17.02 -12.24
C ILE A 216 -5.79 16.67 -13.33
N ASP A 217 -6.96 17.30 -13.26
CA ASP A 217 -7.97 17.31 -14.32
C ASP A 217 -7.78 18.59 -15.17
N ALA A 218 -6.78 18.56 -16.03
CA ALA A 218 -6.38 19.70 -16.83
C ALA A 218 -7.52 20.23 -17.75
N PRO A 219 -8.34 19.38 -18.42
CA PRO A 219 -9.46 19.86 -19.24
C PRO A 219 -10.48 20.70 -18.46
N ARG A 220 -10.62 20.47 -17.15
CA ARG A 220 -11.57 21.21 -16.30
C ARG A 220 -10.90 22.24 -15.42
N GLY A 221 -9.58 22.42 -15.53
CA GLY A 221 -8.81 23.36 -14.69
C GLY A 221 -8.83 23.00 -13.21
N ARG A 222 -8.92 21.71 -12.86
CA ARG A 222 -9.10 21.22 -11.51
C ARG A 222 -7.86 20.53 -10.99
N LEU A 223 -7.58 20.74 -9.72
CA LEU A 223 -6.56 20.05 -8.95
C LEU A 223 -7.22 19.34 -7.78
N TRP A 224 -7.12 18.02 -7.77
CA TRP A 224 -7.62 17.16 -6.72
C TRP A 224 -6.47 16.71 -5.84
N PHE A 225 -6.66 16.68 -4.52
CA PHE A 225 -5.66 16.11 -3.61
C PHE A 225 -6.31 15.57 -2.34
N ALA A 226 -5.74 14.49 -1.83
CA ALA A 226 -6.14 13.88 -0.58
C ALA A 226 -5.10 14.18 0.50
N THR A 227 -5.57 14.30 1.74
CA THR A 227 -4.70 14.53 2.89
C THR A 227 -5.05 13.59 4.02
N TRP A 228 -4.03 13.23 4.82
CA TRP A 228 -4.14 12.33 5.94
C TRP A 228 -3.23 12.75 7.10
N ALA A 229 -3.62 12.41 8.31
CA ALA A 229 -2.75 12.44 9.49
C ALA A 229 -3.20 11.40 10.53
N PRO A 230 -2.30 10.97 11.43
CA PRO A 230 -2.70 10.26 12.63
C PRO A 230 -3.67 11.12 13.46
N ASP A 231 -4.74 10.51 13.97
CA ASP A 231 -5.64 11.17 14.91
C ASP A 231 -5.06 11.08 16.33
N THR A 232 -4.33 12.10 16.73
CA THR A 232 -3.73 12.18 18.06
C THR A 232 -4.75 12.38 19.19
N THR A 233 -6.03 12.58 18.85
CA THR A 233 -7.15 12.71 19.79
C THR A 233 -8.00 11.45 19.87
N ALA A 234 -7.66 10.42 19.11
CA ALA A 234 -8.35 9.13 19.15
C ALA A 234 -8.22 8.53 20.57
N ARG A 235 -9.33 7.98 21.06
CA ARG A 235 -9.34 7.31 22.38
C ARG A 235 -8.63 5.96 22.25
N ALA A 236 -7.87 5.59 23.29
CA ALA A 236 -7.15 4.32 23.32
C ALA A 236 -8.04 3.06 23.24
N ASP A 237 -9.33 3.21 23.59
CA ASP A 237 -10.35 2.16 23.54
C ASP A 237 -11.22 2.23 22.26
N SER A 238 -10.89 3.12 21.32
CA SER A 238 -11.59 3.23 20.04
C SER A 238 -11.34 2.00 19.16
N THR A 239 -12.40 1.48 18.55
CA THR A 239 -12.31 0.44 17.51
C THR A 239 -12.01 1.04 16.13
N GLU A 240 -12.07 2.37 16.00
CA GLU A 240 -11.76 3.08 14.77
C GLU A 240 -10.24 3.25 14.62
N PRO A 241 -9.68 3.10 13.40
CA PRO A 241 -8.30 3.43 13.13
C PRO A 241 -7.98 4.88 13.55
N PRO A 242 -6.80 5.14 14.16
CA PRO A 242 -6.44 6.47 14.63
C PRO A 242 -5.97 7.36 13.47
N SER A 243 -6.83 7.56 12.48
CA SER A 243 -6.57 8.30 11.24
C SER A 243 -7.64 9.33 10.98
N ILE A 244 -7.23 10.46 10.40
CA ILE A 244 -8.13 11.49 9.89
C ILE A 244 -7.76 11.84 8.46
N THR A 245 -8.76 12.09 7.62
CA THR A 245 -8.55 12.34 6.19
C THR A 245 -9.48 13.42 5.64
N ARG A 246 -9.10 13.98 4.47
CA ARG A 246 -9.94 14.88 3.70
C ARG A 246 -9.51 14.89 2.23
N LEU A 247 -10.51 14.92 1.34
CA LEU A 247 -10.32 15.16 -0.10
C LEU A 247 -10.59 16.65 -0.38
N PHE A 248 -9.77 17.25 -1.24
CA PHE A 248 -9.88 18.66 -1.64
C PHE A 248 -9.98 18.82 -3.15
N LEU A 249 -10.67 19.88 -3.56
CA LEU A 249 -10.67 20.42 -4.91
C LEU A 249 -10.14 21.86 -4.87
N ALA A 250 -9.12 22.12 -5.69
CA ALA A 250 -8.59 23.46 -5.89
C ALA A 250 -8.63 23.84 -7.37
N ASP A 251 -8.61 25.14 -7.62
CA ASP A 251 -8.38 25.71 -8.95
C ASP A 251 -6.92 25.47 -9.36
N LEU A 252 -6.70 24.82 -10.50
CA LEU A 252 -5.37 24.45 -10.98
C LEU A 252 -4.48 25.66 -11.32
N ALA A 253 -5.09 26.79 -11.66
CA ALA A 253 -4.33 27.98 -12.01
C ALA A 253 -3.74 28.69 -10.80
N THR A 254 -4.55 28.83 -9.76
CA THR A 254 -4.30 29.67 -8.59
C THR A 254 -3.94 28.91 -7.32
N GLY A 255 -4.23 27.61 -7.25
CA GLY A 255 -4.11 26.82 -6.03
C GLY A 255 -5.21 27.08 -5.01
N ARG A 256 -6.18 27.98 -5.28
CA ARG A 256 -7.25 28.29 -4.36
C ARG A 256 -8.15 27.09 -4.13
N ILE A 257 -8.23 26.61 -2.89
CA ILE A 257 -9.14 25.53 -2.48
C ILE A 257 -10.58 26.03 -2.64
N THR A 258 -11.41 25.27 -3.34
CA THR A 258 -12.79 25.62 -3.64
C THR A 258 -13.80 24.76 -2.90
N ARG A 259 -13.45 23.50 -2.61
CA ARG A 259 -14.29 22.54 -1.90
C ARG A 259 -13.46 21.47 -1.20
N SER A 260 -14.11 20.81 -0.22
CA SER A 260 -13.54 19.60 0.41
C SER A 260 -14.64 18.64 0.82
N TRP A 261 -14.27 17.36 0.97
CA TRP A 261 -15.14 16.26 1.37
C TRP A 261 -14.46 15.39 2.41
N VAL A 262 -15.28 14.74 3.20
CA VAL A 262 -14.90 13.65 4.09
C VAL A 262 -15.79 12.45 3.78
N PRO A 263 -15.36 11.21 4.09
CA PRO A 263 -16.23 10.05 3.98
C PRO A 263 -17.52 10.19 4.80
N ASP A 264 -18.57 9.48 4.40
CA ASP A 264 -19.77 9.36 5.21
C ASP A 264 -19.42 8.81 6.60
N GLY A 265 -20.01 9.38 7.66
CA GLY A 265 -19.63 9.10 9.04
C GLY A 265 -18.53 10.00 9.60
N GLY A 266 -17.87 10.79 8.75
CA GLY A 266 -16.87 11.76 9.16
C GLY A 266 -15.46 11.46 8.64
N ARG A 267 -14.49 12.22 9.14
CA ARG A 267 -13.09 12.12 8.67
C ARG A 267 -12.23 11.11 9.46
N ARG A 268 -12.77 10.52 10.54
CA ARG A 268 -12.03 9.64 11.44
C ARG A 268 -12.11 8.20 10.98
N GLY A 269 -11.04 7.44 11.22
CA GLY A 269 -10.98 6.03 10.88
C GLY A 269 -10.82 5.76 9.38
N HIS A 270 -10.37 6.75 8.61
CA HIS A 270 -10.21 6.70 7.16
C HIS A 270 -8.86 7.25 6.72
N LEU A 271 -8.30 6.71 5.63
CA LEU A 271 -7.18 7.24 4.90
C LEU A 271 -7.57 7.26 3.41
N LEU A 272 -8.15 8.36 2.94
CA LEU A 272 -8.30 8.58 1.49
C LEU A 272 -6.89 8.77 0.91
N ASN A 273 -6.48 7.86 0.02
CA ASN A 273 -5.10 7.78 -0.41
C ASN A 273 -4.94 8.18 -1.88
N ASP A 274 -5.12 7.25 -2.79
CA ASP A 274 -4.96 7.52 -4.22
C ASP A 274 -6.32 7.59 -4.92
N PHE A 275 -6.36 8.17 -6.11
CA PHE A 275 -7.60 8.30 -6.85
C PHE A 275 -7.38 8.48 -8.34
N VAL A 276 -8.41 8.15 -9.11
CA VAL A 276 -8.46 8.33 -10.56
C VAL A 276 -9.64 9.21 -10.95
N VAL A 277 -9.39 10.18 -11.82
CA VAL A 277 -10.44 11.02 -12.40
C VAL A 277 -10.88 10.43 -13.74
N MET A 278 -12.17 10.22 -13.86
CA MET A 278 -12.80 9.66 -15.05
C MET A 278 -12.98 10.74 -16.14
N THR A 279 -13.21 10.31 -17.37
CA THR A 279 -13.41 11.22 -18.51
C THR A 279 -14.63 12.14 -18.34
N ASP A 280 -15.67 11.68 -17.62
CA ASP A 280 -16.84 12.46 -17.28
C ASP A 280 -16.60 13.50 -16.14
N GLY A 281 -15.45 13.42 -15.47
CA GLY A 281 -15.05 14.28 -14.36
C GLY A 281 -15.47 13.76 -12.99
N SER A 282 -16.11 12.60 -12.91
CA SER A 282 -16.27 11.86 -11.66
C SER A 282 -14.91 11.28 -11.23
N LEU A 283 -14.78 10.90 -9.96
CA LEU A 283 -13.56 10.26 -9.47
C LEU A 283 -13.87 9.07 -8.57
N PHE A 284 -12.93 8.13 -8.50
CA PHE A 284 -12.89 7.06 -7.53
C PHE A 284 -11.67 7.23 -6.63
N VAL A 285 -11.85 7.04 -5.32
CA VAL A 285 -10.83 7.25 -4.28
C VAL A 285 -10.70 5.97 -3.46
N THR A 286 -9.49 5.52 -3.21
CA THR A 286 -9.20 4.42 -2.30
C THR A 286 -9.12 4.90 -0.86
N ASP A 287 -9.57 4.05 0.06
CA ASP A 287 -9.43 4.23 1.50
C ASP A 287 -8.56 3.09 2.06
N THR A 288 -7.35 3.42 2.42
CA THR A 288 -6.37 2.42 2.88
C THR A 288 -6.72 1.80 4.21
N GLU A 289 -7.30 2.56 5.15
CA GLU A 289 -7.66 2.04 6.47
C GLU A 289 -8.82 1.03 6.42
N ARG A 290 -9.74 1.22 5.47
CA ARG A 290 -10.94 0.39 5.34
C ARG A 290 -10.84 -0.66 4.22
N GLY A 291 -9.91 -0.49 3.28
CA GLY A 291 -9.91 -1.27 2.04
C GLY A 291 -11.08 -0.93 1.12
N TRP A 292 -11.69 0.22 1.27
CA TRP A 292 -12.90 0.64 0.55
C TRP A 292 -12.56 1.51 -0.66
N ILE A 293 -13.55 1.68 -1.54
CA ILE A 293 -13.49 2.59 -2.68
C ILE A 293 -14.67 3.53 -2.60
N TYR A 294 -14.40 4.83 -2.60
CA TYR A 294 -15.40 5.88 -2.68
C TYR A 294 -15.55 6.41 -4.10
N ARG A 295 -16.69 7.01 -4.40
CA ARG A 295 -16.97 7.71 -5.65
C ARG A 295 -17.48 9.13 -5.37
N LEU A 296 -16.99 10.10 -6.14
CA LEU A 296 -17.56 11.43 -6.24
C LEU A 296 -18.01 11.64 -7.69
N ARG A 297 -19.32 11.77 -7.94
CA ARG A 297 -19.89 11.89 -9.30
C ARG A 297 -19.63 13.26 -9.90
N SER A 298 -19.79 14.30 -9.08
CA SER A 298 -19.49 15.68 -9.45
C SER A 298 -19.06 16.48 -8.23
N PRO A 299 -18.43 17.67 -8.42
CA PRO A 299 -18.05 18.53 -7.29
C PRO A 299 -19.24 19.07 -6.47
N THR A 300 -20.48 18.89 -6.91
CA THR A 300 -21.67 19.29 -6.16
C THR A 300 -22.25 18.19 -5.30
N ASP A 301 -21.78 16.95 -5.49
CA ASP A 301 -22.28 15.77 -4.81
C ASP A 301 -21.52 15.49 -3.51
N THR A 302 -21.97 14.50 -2.76
CA THR A 302 -21.28 13.92 -1.61
C THR A 302 -20.32 12.84 -2.06
N LEU A 303 -19.28 12.58 -1.27
CA LEU A 303 -18.39 11.45 -1.46
C LEU A 303 -19.08 10.18 -0.97
N GLU A 304 -19.57 9.36 -1.89
CA GLU A 304 -20.37 8.17 -1.59
C GLU A 304 -19.51 6.90 -1.55
N LEU A 305 -19.81 5.96 -0.67
CA LEU A 305 -19.22 4.64 -0.67
C LEU A 305 -19.62 3.90 -1.95
N PHE A 306 -18.66 3.64 -2.83
CA PHE A 306 -18.88 2.93 -4.08
C PHE A 306 -18.80 1.42 -3.90
N LEU A 307 -17.75 0.95 -3.21
CA LEU A 307 -17.50 -0.46 -3.00
C LEU A 307 -16.89 -0.70 -1.62
N GLU A 308 -17.56 -1.56 -0.84
CA GLU A 308 -17.04 -2.20 0.37
C GLU A 308 -16.72 -3.65 0.01
N PRO A 309 -15.45 -3.98 -0.28
CA PRO A 309 -15.09 -5.35 -0.61
C PRO A 309 -15.20 -6.25 0.62
N PRO A 310 -15.36 -7.59 0.42
CA PRO A 310 -15.28 -8.52 1.54
C PRO A 310 -13.96 -8.35 2.32
N PRO A 311 -13.99 -7.99 3.62
CA PRO A 311 -12.77 -7.60 4.36
C PRO A 311 -11.76 -8.74 4.51
N VAL A 312 -12.20 -9.99 4.33
CA VAL A 312 -11.32 -11.17 4.37
C VAL A 312 -10.33 -11.24 3.22
N ARG A 313 -10.62 -10.57 2.10
CA ARG A 313 -9.86 -10.72 0.84
C ARG A 313 -9.28 -9.43 0.29
N PHE A 314 -9.64 -8.29 0.83
CA PHE A 314 -9.26 -6.99 0.29
C PHE A 314 -9.02 -6.02 1.41
N SER A 315 -7.76 -5.80 1.74
CA SER A 315 -7.36 -4.86 2.78
C SER A 315 -6.37 -3.84 2.22
N THR A 316 -6.29 -2.70 2.87
CA THR A 316 -5.35 -1.61 2.56
C THR A 316 -5.35 -1.21 1.07
N ALA A 317 -6.51 -0.76 0.54
CA ALA A 317 -6.60 -0.23 -0.80
C ALA A 317 -5.67 0.97 -0.99
N ASN A 318 -4.83 0.97 -2.04
CA ASN A 318 -3.86 2.02 -2.32
C ASN A 318 -3.97 2.46 -3.79
N GLY A 319 -2.92 2.33 -4.60
CA GLY A 319 -2.90 2.79 -5.98
C GLY A 319 -4.10 2.34 -6.80
N ILE A 320 -4.67 3.25 -7.58
CA ILE A 320 -5.86 3.00 -8.40
C ILE A 320 -5.70 3.58 -9.80
N THR A 321 -6.12 2.84 -10.82
CA THR A 321 -6.17 3.33 -12.19
C THR A 321 -7.38 2.77 -12.94
N THR A 322 -7.67 3.28 -14.14
CA THR A 322 -8.80 2.86 -14.94
C THR A 322 -8.40 2.56 -16.38
N THR A 323 -9.16 1.69 -17.03
CA THR A 323 -9.09 1.53 -18.50
C THR A 323 -9.58 2.81 -19.22
N PRO A 324 -9.13 3.08 -20.46
CA PRO A 324 -9.53 4.29 -21.19
C PRO A 324 -11.04 4.42 -21.41
N ASP A 325 -11.78 3.32 -21.43
CA ASP A 325 -13.24 3.31 -21.57
C ASP A 325 -13.98 3.51 -20.24
N GLY A 326 -13.25 3.61 -19.12
CA GLY A 326 -13.79 3.84 -17.78
C GLY A 326 -14.63 2.68 -17.21
N ARG A 327 -14.60 1.50 -17.82
CA ARG A 327 -15.41 0.35 -17.39
C ARG A 327 -14.76 -0.49 -16.32
N THR A 328 -13.45 -0.41 -16.20
CA THR A 328 -12.67 -1.24 -15.29
C THR A 328 -11.74 -0.36 -14.44
N LEU A 329 -11.76 -0.58 -13.12
CA LEU A 329 -10.72 -0.08 -12.24
C LEU A 329 -9.74 -1.22 -11.93
N TYR A 330 -8.47 -0.89 -11.87
CA TYR A 330 -7.44 -1.73 -11.27
C TYR A 330 -7.00 -1.08 -9.97
N VAL A 331 -7.01 -1.84 -8.89
CA VAL A 331 -6.75 -1.34 -7.53
C VAL A 331 -5.71 -2.24 -6.87
N ALA A 332 -4.76 -1.61 -6.20
CA ALA A 332 -3.78 -2.30 -5.38
C ALA A 332 -4.33 -2.53 -3.98
N PHE A 333 -4.23 -3.78 -3.52
CA PHE A 333 -4.53 -4.21 -2.16
C PHE A 333 -3.32 -4.91 -1.55
N LEU A 334 -3.31 -5.11 -0.25
CA LEU A 334 -2.25 -5.88 0.42
C LEU A 334 -2.10 -7.28 -0.20
N GLU A 335 -3.21 -7.89 -0.56
CA GLU A 335 -3.27 -9.24 -1.12
C GLU A 335 -2.76 -9.33 -2.56
N GLY A 336 -2.78 -8.23 -3.29
CA GLY A 336 -2.36 -8.12 -4.68
C GLY A 336 -3.19 -7.13 -5.49
N LEU A 337 -3.02 -7.13 -6.80
CA LEU A 337 -3.83 -6.31 -7.69
C LEU A 337 -5.23 -6.92 -7.87
N ALA A 338 -6.25 -6.08 -7.86
CA ALA A 338 -7.63 -6.45 -8.14
C ALA A 338 -8.19 -5.69 -9.35
N ARG A 339 -9.12 -6.33 -10.04
CA ARG A 339 -9.98 -5.75 -11.07
C ARG A 339 -11.36 -5.49 -10.50
N VAL A 340 -11.90 -4.30 -10.71
CA VAL A 340 -13.27 -3.93 -10.34
C VAL A 340 -14.04 -3.55 -11.61
N ASP A 341 -15.18 -4.16 -11.82
CA ASP A 341 -16.13 -3.73 -12.85
C ASP A 341 -16.96 -2.56 -12.34
N VAL A 342 -16.92 -1.43 -13.04
CA VAL A 342 -17.56 -0.18 -12.57
C VAL A 342 -19.10 -0.27 -12.59
N ALA A 343 -19.66 -1.04 -13.51
CA ALA A 343 -21.11 -1.16 -13.65
C ALA A 343 -21.72 -2.15 -12.64
N THR A 344 -21.09 -3.31 -12.48
CA THR A 344 -21.60 -4.39 -11.60
C THR A 344 -21.05 -4.31 -10.19
N ARG A 345 -19.95 -3.57 -9.98
CA ARG A 345 -19.16 -3.51 -8.72
C ARG A 345 -18.53 -4.86 -8.34
N GLU A 346 -18.45 -5.79 -9.27
CA GLU A 346 -17.78 -7.06 -9.07
C GLU A 346 -16.27 -6.82 -8.90
N ILE A 347 -15.68 -7.40 -7.85
CA ILE A 347 -14.25 -7.32 -7.57
C ILE A 347 -13.63 -8.72 -7.56
N ALA A 348 -12.44 -8.84 -8.17
CA ALA A 348 -11.65 -10.06 -8.15
C ALA A 348 -10.16 -9.75 -8.13
N LEU A 349 -9.38 -10.50 -7.34
CA LEU A 349 -7.92 -10.47 -7.43
C LEU A 349 -7.50 -10.98 -8.82
N LEU A 350 -6.46 -10.34 -9.39
CA LEU A 350 -5.85 -10.78 -10.64
C LEU A 350 -4.94 -11.99 -10.37
N PRO A 351 -5.24 -13.16 -10.93
CA PRO A 351 -4.27 -14.26 -10.95
C PRO A 351 -2.96 -13.81 -11.59
N ALA A 352 -1.85 -14.26 -11.03
CA ALA A 352 -0.51 -13.98 -11.54
C ALA A 352 0.37 -15.23 -11.46
N PRO A 353 1.41 -15.35 -12.31
CA PRO A 353 2.39 -16.43 -12.19
C PRO A 353 3.09 -16.42 -10.83
N ASP A 354 3.49 -17.58 -10.34
CA ASP A 354 4.20 -17.75 -9.05
C ASP A 354 5.51 -16.95 -8.93
N SER A 355 6.06 -16.51 -10.04
CA SER A 355 7.27 -15.69 -10.12
C SER A 355 6.99 -14.20 -10.08
N VAL A 356 5.72 -13.77 -10.05
CA VAL A 356 5.32 -12.37 -10.10
C VAL A 356 4.68 -11.97 -8.77
N SER A 357 5.22 -10.93 -8.14
CA SER A 357 4.59 -10.27 -7.01
C SER A 357 3.70 -9.14 -7.50
N THR A 358 2.41 -9.16 -7.16
CA THR A 358 1.44 -8.09 -7.43
C THR A 358 1.01 -7.37 -6.16
N ALA A 359 1.57 -7.73 -5.01
CA ALA A 359 1.29 -7.11 -3.71
C ALA A 359 2.20 -5.90 -3.44
N THR A 360 1.89 -5.15 -2.38
CA THR A 360 2.69 -4.01 -1.90
C THR A 360 2.89 -2.90 -2.95
N VAL A 361 1.93 -2.73 -3.85
CA VAL A 361 1.91 -1.66 -4.84
C VAL A 361 1.36 -0.40 -4.19
N ASP A 362 2.13 0.68 -4.30
CA ASP A 362 1.76 2.02 -3.85
C ASP A 362 1.10 2.78 -5.00
N GLY A 363 1.85 3.28 -5.97
CA GLY A 363 1.28 3.91 -7.17
C GLY A 363 0.97 2.92 -8.30
N LEU A 364 -0.18 3.08 -8.98
CA LEU A 364 -0.64 2.20 -10.05
C LEU A 364 -1.14 3.01 -11.26
N TYR A 365 -0.68 2.68 -12.48
CA TYR A 365 -0.94 3.47 -13.67
C TYR A 365 -1.25 2.59 -14.87
N TRP A 366 -2.32 2.92 -15.60
CA TRP A 366 -2.63 2.29 -16.88
C TRP A 366 -1.73 2.83 -17.99
N TYR A 367 -1.06 1.95 -18.73
CA TYR A 367 -0.24 2.31 -19.88
C TYR A 367 -0.36 1.31 -21.03
N ARG A 368 -1.05 1.69 -22.09
CA ARG A 368 -1.16 0.92 -23.36
C ARG A 368 -1.48 -0.56 -23.18
N GLY A 369 -2.47 -0.90 -22.36
CA GLY A 369 -2.90 -2.28 -22.12
C GLY A 369 -2.09 -3.01 -21.04
N SER A 370 -1.15 -2.34 -20.38
CA SER A 370 -0.37 -2.86 -19.25
C SER A 370 -0.54 -1.95 -18.01
N LEU A 371 -0.07 -2.42 -16.88
CA LEU A 371 -0.03 -1.63 -15.65
C LEU A 371 1.42 -1.30 -15.29
N ILE A 372 1.71 -0.04 -15.03
CA ILE A 372 2.96 0.39 -14.41
C ILE A 372 2.69 0.54 -12.91
N ALA A 373 3.52 -0.08 -12.10
CA ALA A 373 3.37 -0.09 -10.65
C ALA A 373 4.66 0.36 -9.96
N VAL A 374 4.51 1.19 -8.94
CA VAL A 374 5.57 1.46 -7.96
C VAL A 374 5.32 0.53 -6.78
N GLN A 375 6.26 -0.36 -6.50
CA GLN A 375 6.18 -1.30 -5.37
C GLN A 375 7.05 -0.81 -4.21
N ALA A 376 6.48 -0.82 -3.01
CA ALA A 376 7.20 -0.49 -1.78
C ALA A 376 8.07 -1.65 -1.27
N THR A 377 7.65 -2.91 -1.52
CA THR A 377 8.40 -4.11 -1.10
C THR A 377 8.28 -5.25 -2.13
N PRO A 378 9.36 -5.63 -2.80
CA PRO A 378 10.65 -4.95 -2.84
C PRO A 378 10.57 -3.63 -3.60
N GLU A 379 11.40 -2.67 -3.21
CA GLU A 379 11.41 -1.29 -3.74
C GLU A 379 11.79 -1.27 -5.23
N ARG A 380 10.81 -1.02 -6.10
CA ARG A 380 11.00 -1.08 -7.56
C ARG A 380 9.85 -0.50 -8.36
N VAL A 381 10.09 -0.28 -9.64
CA VAL A 381 9.06 -0.02 -10.65
C VAL A 381 8.90 -1.27 -11.51
N VAL A 382 7.66 -1.71 -11.70
CA VAL A 382 7.31 -2.93 -12.44
C VAL A 382 6.29 -2.61 -13.53
N ARG A 383 6.42 -3.24 -14.69
CA ARG A 383 5.37 -3.30 -15.71
C ARG A 383 4.72 -4.68 -15.68
N TYR A 384 3.40 -4.71 -15.52
CA TYR A 384 2.60 -5.92 -15.60
C TYR A 384 1.89 -5.98 -16.95
N GLU A 385 2.14 -7.06 -17.70
CA GLU A 385 1.37 -7.37 -18.88
C GLU A 385 0.09 -8.10 -18.48
N LEU A 386 -1.04 -7.62 -18.98
CA LEU A 386 -2.35 -8.20 -18.72
C LEU A 386 -2.74 -9.19 -19.83
N SER A 387 -3.60 -10.16 -19.48
CA SER A 387 -4.32 -10.95 -20.48
C SER A 387 -5.20 -10.05 -21.36
N ALA A 388 -5.56 -10.53 -22.56
CA ALA A 388 -6.35 -9.76 -23.52
C ALA A 388 -7.71 -9.28 -22.95
N ASP A 389 -8.28 -10.02 -22.00
CA ASP A 389 -9.51 -9.67 -21.30
C ASP A 389 -9.28 -8.85 -20.01
N GLY A 390 -8.03 -8.56 -19.67
CA GLY A 390 -7.64 -7.80 -18.48
C GLY A 390 -7.92 -8.50 -17.14
N ARG A 391 -8.15 -9.82 -17.14
CA ARG A 391 -8.55 -10.58 -15.93
C ARG A 391 -7.41 -11.30 -15.23
N SER A 392 -6.20 -11.27 -15.78
CA SER A 392 -5.01 -11.84 -15.15
C SER A 392 -3.75 -11.07 -15.52
N VAL A 393 -2.74 -11.16 -14.67
CA VAL A 393 -1.38 -10.74 -14.96
C VAL A 393 -0.67 -11.90 -15.65
N VAL A 394 -0.18 -11.69 -16.88
CA VAL A 394 0.53 -12.71 -17.65
C VAL A 394 2.01 -12.73 -17.31
N SER A 395 2.59 -11.55 -17.11
CA SER A 395 4.00 -11.39 -16.71
C SER A 395 4.23 -10.09 -15.96
N GLY A 396 5.38 -10.02 -15.25
CA GLY A 396 5.84 -8.82 -14.58
C GLY A 396 7.32 -8.59 -14.89
N ALA A 397 7.63 -7.44 -15.49
CA ALA A 397 8.99 -7.02 -15.79
C ALA A 397 9.42 -5.90 -14.85
N VAL A 398 10.49 -6.10 -14.08
CA VAL A 398 11.11 -5.03 -13.30
C VAL A 398 11.78 -4.05 -14.25
N ILE A 399 11.41 -2.78 -14.19
CA ILE A 399 11.97 -1.70 -15.00
C ILE A 399 13.12 -1.02 -14.26
N GLU A 400 12.88 -0.67 -12.99
CA GLU A 400 13.91 -0.06 -12.13
C GLU A 400 13.86 -0.64 -10.72
N ARG A 401 15.04 -0.79 -10.13
CA ARG A 401 15.26 -1.11 -8.72
C ARG A 401 16.68 -0.74 -8.31
N GLY A 402 16.94 -0.69 -7.04
CA GLY A 402 18.31 -0.66 -6.50
C GLY A 402 18.61 0.49 -5.58
N TYR A 403 18.90 0.11 -4.34
CA TYR A 403 19.39 1.01 -3.30
C TYR A 403 20.78 1.59 -3.68
N PRO A 404 21.10 2.85 -3.35
CA PRO A 404 20.25 3.82 -2.66
C PRO A 404 19.39 4.69 -3.59
N VAL A 405 19.41 4.44 -4.89
CA VAL A 405 18.73 5.29 -5.90
C VAL A 405 17.22 5.12 -5.86
N VAL A 406 16.77 3.88 -5.69
CA VAL A 406 15.36 3.53 -5.47
C VAL A 406 15.24 3.02 -4.05
N GLN A 407 14.67 3.86 -3.18
CA GLN A 407 14.48 3.58 -1.76
C GLN A 407 13.21 4.26 -1.27
N GLN A 408 12.26 3.51 -0.73
CA GLN A 408 10.94 4.03 -0.36
C GLN A 408 10.28 4.80 -1.53
N PRO A 409 10.22 4.22 -2.73
CA PRO A 409 9.51 4.85 -3.83
C PRO A 409 8.01 4.84 -3.51
N THR A 410 7.29 5.90 -3.91
CA THR A 410 5.87 6.04 -3.62
C THR A 410 5.04 6.11 -4.90
N THR A 411 4.75 7.27 -5.39
CA THR A 411 3.88 7.46 -6.55
C THR A 411 4.62 8.12 -7.72
N GLY A 412 3.93 8.26 -8.84
CA GLY A 412 4.45 8.89 -10.03
C GLY A 412 3.39 9.55 -10.90
N VAL A 413 3.75 9.89 -12.12
CA VAL A 413 2.84 10.43 -13.12
C VAL A 413 3.29 10.09 -14.53
N LEU A 414 2.34 9.73 -15.39
CA LEU A 414 2.57 9.52 -16.82
C LEU A 414 2.49 10.86 -17.58
N VAL A 415 3.50 11.16 -18.38
CA VAL A 415 3.54 12.30 -19.28
C VAL A 415 3.93 11.81 -20.69
N GLY A 416 2.92 11.49 -21.49
CA GLY A 416 3.11 10.81 -22.77
C GLY A 416 3.66 9.39 -22.56
N SER A 417 4.86 9.12 -23.14
CA SER A 417 5.59 7.85 -22.95
C SER A 417 6.54 7.86 -21.76
N ARG A 418 6.58 8.93 -20.99
CA ARG A 418 7.49 9.09 -19.86
C ARG A 418 6.77 8.85 -18.54
N PHE A 419 7.34 8.01 -17.71
CA PHE A 419 6.89 7.81 -16.34
C PHE A 419 7.85 8.48 -15.38
N TYR A 420 7.37 9.54 -14.71
CA TYR A 420 8.08 10.22 -13.63
C TYR A 420 7.63 9.66 -12.31
N TYR A 421 8.54 9.36 -11.39
CA TYR A 421 8.18 8.81 -10.08
C TYR A 421 9.12 9.30 -8.98
N ILE A 422 8.61 9.37 -7.77
CA ILE A 422 9.37 9.66 -6.56
C ILE A 422 10.19 8.41 -6.22
N ALA A 423 11.51 8.48 -6.38
CA ALA A 423 12.37 7.33 -6.23
C ALA A 423 12.83 7.08 -4.80
N ASN A 424 12.85 8.12 -3.96
CA ASN A 424 13.24 8.05 -2.55
C ASN A 424 12.49 9.11 -1.74
N SER A 425 11.25 8.80 -1.37
CA SER A 425 10.38 9.70 -0.60
C SER A 425 10.96 10.05 0.77
N GLN A 426 11.65 9.10 1.41
CA GLN A 426 12.18 9.23 2.77
C GLN A 426 11.07 9.32 3.84
N TYR A 427 9.87 8.82 3.56
CA TYR A 427 8.76 8.86 4.53
C TYR A 427 9.10 8.15 5.85
N GLY A 428 10.03 7.19 5.85
CA GLY A 428 10.56 6.55 7.07
C GLY A 428 11.35 7.49 8.00
N ARG A 429 11.62 8.74 7.57
CA ARG A 429 12.20 9.79 8.40
C ARG A 429 11.15 10.57 9.20
N LEU A 430 9.88 10.33 9.00
CA LEU A 430 8.85 11.04 9.76
C LEU A 430 8.76 10.46 11.18
N ASP A 431 8.80 11.34 12.17
CA ASP A 431 8.47 10.98 13.55
C ASP A 431 6.95 10.78 13.74
N ASP A 432 6.52 10.36 14.92
CA ASP A 432 5.10 10.15 15.24
C ASP A 432 4.23 11.40 15.08
N ARG A 433 4.84 12.59 15.12
CA ARG A 433 4.17 13.88 14.93
C ARG A 433 4.24 14.35 13.46
N GLY A 434 5.00 13.64 12.61
CA GLY A 434 5.21 13.93 11.21
C GLY A 434 6.29 14.96 10.93
N GLY A 435 7.12 15.27 11.91
CA GLY A 435 8.33 16.06 11.72
C GLY A 435 9.43 15.21 11.05
N PRO A 436 10.27 15.81 10.19
CA PRO A 436 11.36 15.06 9.56
C PRO A 436 12.52 14.86 10.56
N LEU A 437 12.91 13.60 10.74
CA LEU A 437 14.15 13.24 11.45
C LEU A 437 15.36 13.47 10.54
N ALA A 438 16.55 13.60 11.13
CA ALA A 438 17.78 13.70 10.37
C ALA A 438 17.97 12.49 9.44
N PRO A 439 18.50 12.68 8.22
CA PRO A 439 18.82 11.58 7.33
C PRO A 439 19.79 10.60 7.97
N GLN A 440 19.57 9.30 7.73
CA GLN A 440 20.53 8.29 8.20
C GLN A 440 21.81 8.34 7.36
N PRO A 441 22.99 8.05 7.97
CA PRO A 441 24.24 7.99 7.22
C PRO A 441 24.14 7.04 6.01
N GLY A 442 24.58 7.49 4.83
CA GLY A 442 24.57 6.71 3.60
C GLY A 442 23.24 6.72 2.84
N THR A 443 22.22 7.43 3.33
CA THR A 443 20.98 7.64 2.57
C THR A 443 21.03 8.95 1.78
N PRO A 444 20.31 9.07 0.64
CA PRO A 444 20.19 10.33 -0.06
C PRO A 444 19.60 11.41 0.85
N VAL A 445 20.18 12.60 0.82
CA VAL A 445 19.72 13.75 1.63
C VAL A 445 18.49 14.40 1.01
N ARG A 446 18.37 14.35 -0.34
CA ARG A 446 17.28 14.97 -1.10
C ARG A 446 16.47 13.91 -1.83
N THR A 447 15.19 14.19 -1.98
CA THR A 447 14.32 13.35 -2.79
C THR A 447 14.60 13.54 -4.27
N ALA A 448 14.88 12.44 -4.97
CA ALA A 448 15.01 12.40 -6.40
C ALA A 448 13.69 11.97 -7.07
N VAL A 449 13.30 12.72 -8.09
CA VAL A 449 12.31 12.29 -9.07
C VAL A 449 13.05 11.74 -10.27
N ARG A 450 12.75 10.50 -10.64
CA ARG A 450 13.34 9.84 -11.81
C ARG A 450 12.36 9.78 -12.96
N VAL A 451 12.87 9.63 -14.17
CA VAL A 451 12.07 9.47 -15.38
C VAL A 451 12.50 8.23 -16.15
N ILE A 452 11.52 7.42 -16.54
CA ILE A 452 11.67 6.22 -17.36
C ILE A 452 10.94 6.48 -18.68
N GLU A 453 11.61 6.25 -19.82
CA GLU A 453 10.96 6.21 -21.14
C GLU A 453 10.31 4.83 -21.32
N LEU A 454 8.98 4.80 -21.34
CA LEU A 454 8.21 3.56 -21.56
C LEU A 454 8.07 3.28 -23.07
N ARG A 455 8.48 2.10 -23.47
CA ARG A 455 8.41 1.65 -24.88
C ARG A 455 7.13 0.87 -25.14
#